data_908be742e789075573a14949216ad7a5
#
_entry.id   908be742e789075573a14949216ad7a5
#
_cell.length_a   1.000
_cell.length_b   1.000
_cell.length_c   1.000
_cell.angle_alpha   90.00
_cell.angle_beta   90.00
_cell.angle_gamma   90.00
#
_symmetry.space_group_name_H-M   'P 1'
#
loop_
_entity.id
_entity.type
_entity.pdbx_description
1 polymer ?
#
loop_
_entity_poly.entity_id
_entity_poly.type
_entity_poly.pdbx_seq_one_letter_code
_entity_poly.pdbx_strand_id
1 'polypeptide(L)'
;MSSTRTLIRGGLVITAADEIHADVLIEEGRIVALAAHGSDVAEGWTASRTIDATGKYVIPGGVDAHTHMEMPFGGTFAADTFETGTRAAAWGGTTTIVDFAIQSPGHALRAGLDAWYAKADGNCAIDYAFHMIMADVNESSLKEMDLLVQEGITSFKLFMAYPGVFYSDDGQILRAMQRAAHNGGLIMMHAENGIAIDVLVEQALAAGHTDPRYHGEVRKVLLEAEATHRAIQLARVAEAPLYVVHVSAEEAVAELAAARDKGLPVFGETCPQYLFLSTDNLAEPDFEGSKYVCSTPLRSKEHQAALWRGLRTDDLQVVSTDHCPFCFVGQKEMGRGDFSKIPNGLPGVENRMDLLHQAVVEGKLTRRRWIEIACATPARMFGLYPRKGTIAPGADADVVVYDPGTEQTVSAETHHMDVDYSAYEGKRITGQVETVLSRGELVIDNRRFTGRAGHGQYTPRSLCQYLT
;
A
#
# COMPACT_ATOMS: atom_id res chain seq x y z
N MET A 1 -25.08 16.26 -25.44
CA MET A 1 -25.00 14.84 -25.04
C MET A 1 -25.60 14.77 -23.65
N SER A 2 -26.56 13.84 -23.39
CA SER A 2 -27.10 13.66 -22.03
C SER A 2 -25.95 13.24 -21.13
N SER A 3 -25.68 13.96 -20.03
CA SER A 3 -24.64 13.57 -19.07
C SER A 3 -25.01 12.21 -18.50
N THR A 4 -24.03 11.30 -18.43
CA THR A 4 -24.25 9.96 -17.87
C THR A 4 -24.31 10.09 -16.35
N ARG A 5 -25.50 9.97 -15.77
CA ARG A 5 -25.71 9.97 -14.33
C ARG A 5 -25.78 8.54 -13.81
N THR A 6 -25.11 8.28 -12.70
CA THR A 6 -25.23 7.03 -11.94
C THR A 6 -25.73 7.35 -10.53
N LEU A 7 -26.69 6.58 -10.05
CA LEU A 7 -27.25 6.69 -8.70
C LEU A 7 -26.99 5.40 -7.93
N ILE A 8 -26.33 5.50 -6.78
CA ILE A 8 -26.17 4.38 -5.85
C ILE A 8 -27.18 4.57 -4.74
N ARG A 9 -28.07 3.59 -4.51
CA ARG A 9 -29.23 3.73 -3.59
C ARG A 9 -29.18 2.76 -2.43
N GLY A 10 -29.67 3.21 -1.27
CA GLY A 10 -30.06 2.40 -0.14
C GLY A 10 -28.91 1.83 0.69
N GLY A 11 -27.67 2.20 0.41
CA GLY A 11 -26.50 1.70 1.12
C GLY A 11 -26.17 2.45 2.40
N LEU A 12 -25.35 1.85 3.26
CA LEU A 12 -24.68 2.54 4.35
C LEU A 12 -23.39 3.15 3.81
N VAL A 13 -23.39 4.46 3.61
CA VAL A 13 -22.18 5.20 3.22
C VAL A 13 -21.26 5.30 4.42
N ILE A 14 -20.02 4.82 4.30
CA ILE A 14 -19.00 4.84 5.34
C ILE A 14 -17.82 5.66 4.85
N THR A 15 -17.49 6.71 5.58
CA THR A 15 -16.27 7.50 5.39
C THR A 15 -15.41 7.44 6.65
N ALA A 16 -14.23 8.06 6.62
CA ALA A 16 -13.41 8.19 7.84
C ALA A 16 -14.11 9.02 8.95
N ALA A 17 -15.04 9.91 8.57
CA ALA A 17 -15.73 10.81 9.49
C ALA A 17 -17.07 10.24 9.96
N ASP A 18 -17.89 9.70 9.05
CA ASP A 18 -19.30 9.41 9.28
C ASP A 18 -19.76 8.07 8.69
N GLU A 19 -20.88 7.58 9.24
CA GLU A 19 -21.65 6.44 8.72
C GLU A 19 -23.10 6.90 8.57
N ILE A 20 -23.60 6.96 7.32
CA ILE A 20 -24.94 7.47 7.02
C ILE A 20 -25.67 6.59 5.99
N HIS A 21 -26.96 6.34 6.20
CA HIS A 21 -27.81 5.76 5.15
C HIS A 21 -28.15 6.85 4.13
N ALA A 22 -27.51 6.80 2.96
CA ALA A 22 -27.63 7.81 1.94
C ALA A 22 -27.60 7.24 0.53
N ASP A 23 -28.23 7.97 -0.39
CA ASP A 23 -28.06 7.78 -1.82
C ASP A 23 -26.95 8.69 -2.33
N VAL A 24 -26.16 8.21 -3.29
CA VAL A 24 -25.02 8.93 -3.85
C VAL A 24 -25.27 9.17 -5.33
N LEU A 25 -25.29 10.45 -5.74
CA LEU A 25 -25.43 10.85 -7.13
C LEU A 25 -24.06 11.16 -7.75
N ILE A 26 -23.80 10.51 -8.87
CA ILE A 26 -22.56 10.62 -9.64
C ILE A 26 -22.89 11.20 -11.02
N GLU A 27 -22.12 12.20 -11.46
CA GLU A 27 -22.21 12.82 -12.77
C GLU A 27 -20.81 13.14 -13.31
N GLU A 28 -20.54 12.81 -14.55
CA GLU A 28 -19.27 13.11 -15.23
C GLU A 28 -18.02 12.66 -14.43
N GLY A 29 -18.09 11.46 -13.84
CA GLY A 29 -16.98 10.87 -13.09
C GLY A 29 -16.76 11.43 -11.68
N ARG A 30 -17.67 12.30 -11.19
CA ARG A 30 -17.57 12.92 -9.87
C ARG A 30 -18.81 12.66 -9.02
N ILE A 31 -18.61 12.62 -7.73
CA ILE A 31 -19.70 12.66 -6.77
C ILE A 31 -20.25 14.10 -6.75
N VAL A 32 -21.54 14.27 -7.07
CA VAL A 32 -22.15 15.60 -7.10
C VAL A 32 -23.04 15.86 -5.90
N ALA A 33 -23.66 14.83 -5.32
CA ALA A 33 -24.50 14.99 -4.14
C ALA A 33 -24.65 13.70 -3.34
N LEU A 34 -24.94 13.86 -2.04
CA LEU A 34 -25.45 12.82 -1.15
C LEU A 34 -26.76 13.33 -0.53
N ALA A 35 -27.73 12.43 -0.40
CA ALA A 35 -28.99 12.75 0.31
C ALA A 35 -29.41 11.54 1.14
N ALA A 36 -30.08 11.80 2.28
CA ALA A 36 -30.62 10.72 3.10
C ALA A 36 -31.54 9.84 2.25
N HIS A 37 -31.35 8.50 2.37
CA HIS A 37 -32.18 7.55 1.65
C HIS A 37 -33.67 7.75 1.97
N GLY A 38 -34.53 7.72 0.93
CA GLY A 38 -35.98 7.94 1.06
C GLY A 38 -36.37 9.39 1.33
N SER A 39 -35.45 10.37 1.26
CA SER A 39 -35.82 11.79 1.32
C SER A 39 -36.41 12.29 -0.01
N ASP A 40 -37.26 13.34 0.03
CA ASP A 40 -37.82 13.95 -1.18
C ASP A 40 -36.73 14.38 -2.18
N VAL A 41 -35.55 14.78 -1.68
CA VAL A 41 -34.42 15.16 -2.51
C VAL A 41 -33.86 13.93 -3.26
N ALA A 42 -33.63 12.82 -2.57
CA ALA A 42 -33.13 11.59 -3.18
C ALA A 42 -34.14 10.96 -4.14
N GLU A 43 -35.43 11.00 -3.79
CA GLU A 43 -36.50 10.48 -4.68
C GLU A 43 -36.69 11.32 -5.94
N GLY A 44 -36.32 12.60 -5.90
CA GLY A 44 -36.34 13.49 -7.07
C GLY A 44 -35.18 13.27 -8.06
N TRP A 45 -34.15 12.46 -7.71
CA TRP A 45 -33.03 12.25 -8.59
C TRP A 45 -33.33 11.22 -9.69
N THR A 46 -32.92 11.56 -10.91
CA THR A 46 -33.01 10.69 -12.08
C THR A 46 -31.61 10.35 -12.58
N ALA A 47 -31.39 9.10 -12.96
CA ALA A 47 -30.12 8.62 -13.47
C ALA A 47 -30.33 7.64 -14.63
N SER A 48 -29.36 7.54 -15.52
CA SER A 48 -29.33 6.54 -16.60
C SER A 48 -28.94 5.15 -16.09
N ARG A 49 -28.28 5.09 -14.93
CA ARG A 49 -27.90 3.85 -14.24
C ARG A 49 -28.22 3.97 -12.75
N THR A 50 -28.81 2.92 -12.19
CA THR A 50 -29.01 2.81 -10.75
C THR A 50 -28.34 1.52 -10.26
N ILE A 51 -27.58 1.64 -9.15
CA ILE A 51 -26.95 0.54 -8.45
C ILE A 51 -27.65 0.39 -7.10
N ASP A 52 -28.23 -0.78 -6.85
CA ASP A 52 -28.86 -1.09 -5.57
C ASP A 52 -27.81 -1.53 -4.55
N ALA A 53 -27.64 -0.76 -3.51
CA ALA A 53 -26.73 -1.02 -2.40
C ALA A 53 -27.49 -1.36 -1.09
N THR A 54 -28.76 -1.75 -1.19
CA THR A 54 -29.58 -2.10 -0.01
C THR A 54 -28.89 -3.23 0.79
N GLY A 55 -28.67 -3.00 2.08
CA GLY A 55 -27.98 -3.93 3.00
C GLY A 55 -26.45 -3.97 2.82
N LYS A 56 -25.88 -3.15 1.95
CA LYS A 56 -24.45 -3.11 1.65
C LYS A 56 -23.79 -1.83 2.16
N TYR A 57 -22.46 -1.86 2.23
CA TYR A 57 -21.68 -0.66 2.47
C TYR A 57 -21.37 0.05 1.13
N VAL A 58 -21.37 1.37 1.17
CA VAL A 58 -20.88 2.22 0.09
C VAL A 58 -19.66 2.95 0.65
N ILE A 59 -18.48 2.57 0.19
CA ILE A 59 -17.20 3.04 0.73
C ILE A 59 -16.37 3.72 -0.36
N PRO A 60 -15.47 4.65 -0.02
CA PRO A 60 -14.53 5.18 -1.00
C PRO A 60 -13.61 4.07 -1.50
N GLY A 61 -13.19 4.17 -2.74
CA GLY A 61 -12.16 3.29 -3.27
C GLY A 61 -10.88 3.34 -2.44
N GLY A 62 -10.28 2.16 -2.23
CA GLY A 62 -9.01 2.05 -1.52
C GLY A 62 -7.89 2.80 -2.23
N VAL A 63 -7.01 3.41 -1.44
CA VAL A 63 -5.74 3.98 -1.90
C VAL A 63 -4.61 3.12 -1.35
N ASP A 64 -3.95 2.36 -2.21
CA ASP A 64 -2.80 1.54 -1.83
C ASP A 64 -1.51 2.32 -2.13
N ALA A 65 -0.89 2.81 -1.09
CA ALA A 65 0.26 3.69 -1.19
C ALA A 65 1.62 2.93 -1.21
N HIS A 66 1.60 1.61 -1.42
CA HIS A 66 2.83 0.83 -1.45
C HIS A 66 2.67 -0.41 -2.33
N THR A 67 3.03 -0.28 -3.61
CA THR A 67 3.01 -1.38 -4.57
C THR A 67 4.29 -1.37 -5.42
N HIS A 68 4.64 -2.52 -6.00
CA HIS A 68 5.85 -2.72 -6.78
C HIS A 68 5.53 -3.52 -8.06
N MET A 69 4.76 -2.91 -8.97
CA MET A 69 4.44 -3.53 -10.25
C MET A 69 5.68 -3.61 -11.15
N GLU A 70 5.92 -4.77 -11.74
CA GLU A 70 7.07 -5.02 -12.64
C GLU A 70 8.44 -4.65 -12.05
N MET A 71 8.56 -4.68 -10.71
CA MET A 71 9.79 -4.29 -10.04
C MET A 71 10.91 -5.30 -10.32
N PRO A 72 12.08 -4.88 -10.84
CA PRO A 72 13.25 -5.74 -10.93
C PRO A 72 13.84 -5.95 -9.53
N PHE A 73 13.87 -7.20 -9.05
CA PHE A 73 14.44 -7.54 -7.75
C PHE A 73 14.87 -9.01 -7.68
N GLY A 74 15.94 -9.31 -6.94
CA GLY A 74 16.39 -10.69 -6.71
C GLY A 74 16.76 -11.47 -7.96
N GLY A 75 17.16 -10.80 -9.06
CA GLY A 75 17.52 -11.43 -10.33
C GLY A 75 16.32 -11.78 -11.24
N THR A 76 15.13 -11.30 -10.89
CA THR A 76 13.88 -11.48 -11.63
C THR A 76 13.04 -10.20 -11.58
N PHE A 77 11.75 -10.28 -11.92
CA PHE A 77 10.79 -9.18 -11.87
C PHE A 77 9.56 -9.60 -11.07
N ALA A 78 8.93 -8.65 -10.38
CA ALA A 78 7.61 -8.88 -9.79
C ALA A 78 6.64 -9.37 -10.88
N ALA A 79 5.83 -10.39 -10.56
CA ALA A 79 5.01 -11.11 -11.52
C ALA A 79 3.89 -10.24 -12.11
N ASP A 80 3.24 -9.42 -11.27
CA ASP A 80 2.20 -8.52 -11.75
C ASP A 80 2.77 -7.35 -12.53
N THR A 81 2.20 -7.15 -13.73
CA THR A 81 2.37 -5.94 -14.53
C THR A 81 1.44 -4.83 -14.03
N PHE A 82 1.60 -3.60 -14.54
CA PHE A 82 0.64 -2.54 -14.27
C PHE A 82 -0.79 -2.91 -14.74
N GLU A 83 -0.93 -3.70 -15.81
CA GLU A 83 -2.24 -4.18 -16.27
C GLU A 83 -2.82 -5.22 -15.30
N THR A 84 -2.08 -6.29 -15.00
CA THR A 84 -2.59 -7.39 -14.16
C THR A 84 -2.78 -6.95 -12.72
N GLY A 85 -1.81 -6.25 -12.13
CA GLY A 85 -1.85 -5.81 -10.74
C GLY A 85 -2.90 -4.73 -10.48
N THR A 86 -3.12 -3.77 -11.39
CA THR A 86 -4.18 -2.77 -11.22
C THR A 86 -5.57 -3.35 -11.44
N ARG A 87 -5.71 -4.39 -12.27
CA ARG A 87 -6.93 -5.18 -12.39
C ARG A 87 -7.21 -5.96 -11.11
N ALA A 88 -6.21 -6.63 -10.53
CA ALA A 88 -6.33 -7.32 -9.25
C ALA A 88 -6.65 -6.35 -8.10
N ALA A 89 -6.02 -5.18 -8.07
CA ALA A 89 -6.32 -4.11 -7.11
C ALA A 89 -7.80 -3.69 -7.18
N ALA A 90 -8.37 -3.55 -8.39
CA ALA A 90 -9.79 -3.23 -8.57
C ALA A 90 -10.69 -4.33 -7.99
N TRP A 91 -10.37 -5.61 -8.19
CA TRP A 91 -11.10 -6.72 -7.57
C TRP A 91 -11.10 -6.64 -6.04
N GLY A 92 -10.02 -6.16 -5.45
CA GLY A 92 -9.90 -5.91 -4.02
C GLY A 92 -10.49 -4.58 -3.54
N GLY A 93 -11.20 -3.81 -4.40
CA GLY A 93 -11.80 -2.52 -4.02
C GLY A 93 -10.82 -1.35 -3.93
N THR A 94 -9.59 -1.51 -4.41
CA THR A 94 -8.63 -0.42 -4.56
C THR A 94 -8.84 0.27 -5.90
N THR A 95 -8.90 1.60 -5.91
CA THR A 95 -9.14 2.42 -7.11
C THR A 95 -7.97 3.33 -7.45
N THR A 96 -6.99 3.39 -6.57
CA THR A 96 -5.76 4.16 -6.79
C THR A 96 -4.58 3.45 -6.16
N ILE A 97 -3.49 3.28 -6.90
CA ILE A 97 -2.20 2.82 -6.37
C ILE A 97 -1.18 3.95 -6.41
N VAL A 98 -0.21 3.94 -5.48
CA VAL A 98 1.00 4.76 -5.59
C VAL A 98 2.18 3.80 -5.62
N ASP A 99 2.71 3.58 -6.81
CA ASP A 99 3.80 2.64 -7.09
C ASP A 99 5.17 3.32 -6.96
N PHE A 100 6.24 2.53 -6.91
CA PHE A 100 7.59 3.04 -6.73
C PHE A 100 8.40 3.01 -8.03
N ALA A 101 8.55 4.17 -8.66
CA ALA A 101 9.54 4.34 -9.72
C ALA A 101 10.96 4.24 -9.16
N ILE A 102 11.88 3.59 -9.89
CA ILE A 102 13.21 3.25 -9.40
C ILE A 102 14.29 3.99 -10.18
N GLN A 103 15.15 4.72 -9.46
CA GLN A 103 16.41 5.21 -10.02
C GLN A 103 17.40 4.05 -10.19
N SER A 104 17.98 3.90 -11.35
CA SER A 104 19.18 3.05 -11.50
C SER A 104 20.41 3.82 -11.02
N PRO A 105 21.33 3.18 -10.26
CA PRO A 105 22.58 3.85 -9.82
C PRO A 105 23.34 4.50 -10.96
N GLY A 106 23.81 5.74 -10.76
CA GLY A 106 24.49 6.54 -11.78
C GLY A 106 23.59 7.22 -12.82
N HIS A 107 22.27 7.03 -12.74
CA HIS A 107 21.31 7.67 -13.66
C HIS A 107 20.48 8.74 -12.95
N ALA A 108 19.84 9.60 -13.75
CA ALA A 108 18.92 10.63 -13.27
C ALA A 108 17.66 10.00 -12.65
N LEU A 109 17.06 10.67 -11.65
CA LEU A 109 15.74 10.29 -11.11
C LEU A 109 14.69 10.31 -12.22
N ARG A 110 14.77 11.31 -13.11
CA ARG A 110 13.87 11.46 -14.26
C ARG A 110 13.86 10.22 -15.15
N ALA A 111 15.01 9.64 -15.44
CA ALA A 111 15.09 8.45 -16.29
C ALA A 111 14.35 7.25 -15.68
N GLY A 112 14.44 7.06 -14.36
CA GLY A 112 13.68 6.06 -13.65
C GLY A 112 12.18 6.32 -13.70
N LEU A 113 11.77 7.56 -13.49
CA LEU A 113 10.36 7.96 -13.55
C LEU A 113 9.76 7.75 -14.95
N ASP A 114 10.48 8.15 -16.00
CA ASP A 114 10.03 7.99 -17.40
C ASP A 114 9.87 6.51 -17.77
N ALA A 115 10.74 5.63 -17.24
CA ALA A 115 10.60 4.19 -17.42
C ALA A 115 9.32 3.64 -16.78
N TRP A 116 8.93 4.15 -15.58
CA TRP A 116 7.68 3.76 -14.92
C TRP A 116 6.44 4.32 -15.62
N TYR A 117 6.50 5.56 -16.10
CA TYR A 117 5.43 6.09 -16.95
C TYR A 117 5.20 5.22 -18.19
N ALA A 118 6.29 4.81 -18.87
CA ALA A 118 6.18 3.95 -20.06
C ALA A 118 5.54 2.58 -19.78
N LYS A 119 5.67 2.05 -18.57
CA LYS A 119 5.02 0.80 -18.15
C LYS A 119 3.55 1.01 -17.79
N ALA A 120 3.21 2.09 -17.13
CA ALA A 120 1.87 2.32 -16.57
C ALA A 120 0.90 2.98 -17.56
N ASP A 121 1.38 3.91 -18.39
CA ASP A 121 0.53 4.67 -19.31
C ASP A 121 -0.12 3.76 -20.35
N GLY A 122 -1.44 3.86 -20.46
CA GLY A 122 -2.25 3.02 -21.33
C GLY A 122 -2.46 1.58 -20.86
N ASN A 123 -1.90 1.16 -19.70
CA ASN A 123 -1.99 -0.20 -19.19
C ASN A 123 -2.86 -0.32 -17.93
N CYS A 124 -2.89 0.69 -17.06
CA CYS A 124 -3.60 0.60 -15.79
C CYS A 124 -5.12 0.52 -15.94
N ALA A 125 -5.78 -0.34 -15.15
CA ALA A 125 -7.23 -0.44 -15.05
C ALA A 125 -7.85 0.55 -14.05
N ILE A 126 -7.05 1.07 -13.11
CA ILE A 126 -7.42 2.08 -12.11
C ILE A 126 -6.35 3.19 -12.07
N ASP A 127 -6.63 4.29 -11.39
CA ASP A 127 -5.72 5.42 -11.32
C ASP A 127 -4.42 5.10 -10.58
N TYR A 128 -3.35 5.78 -10.95
CA TYR A 128 -2.03 5.54 -10.39
C TYR A 128 -1.24 6.83 -10.17
N ALA A 129 -0.29 6.76 -9.27
CA ALA A 129 0.72 7.79 -9.02
C ALA A 129 2.06 7.10 -8.69
N PHE A 130 3.13 7.90 -8.50
CA PHE A 130 4.44 7.34 -8.20
C PHE A 130 5.11 7.99 -6.98
N HIS A 131 5.76 7.17 -6.17
CA HIS A 131 6.90 7.54 -5.34
C HIS A 131 8.19 7.41 -6.16
N MET A 132 9.30 7.96 -5.66
CA MET A 132 10.60 7.80 -6.29
C MET A 132 11.59 7.11 -5.35
N ILE A 133 12.09 5.92 -5.71
CA ILE A 133 13.22 5.29 -5.03
C ILE A 133 14.51 5.96 -5.51
N MET A 134 15.29 6.46 -4.53
CA MET A 134 16.59 7.03 -4.75
C MET A 134 17.66 5.99 -4.40
N ALA A 135 18.25 5.37 -5.42
CA ALA A 135 19.34 4.39 -5.26
C ALA A 135 20.73 5.04 -5.28
N ASP A 136 20.80 6.31 -5.65
CA ASP A 136 22.04 7.09 -5.71
C ASP A 136 21.77 8.54 -5.32
N VAL A 137 22.09 8.87 -4.05
CA VAL A 137 21.93 10.23 -3.51
C VAL A 137 23.18 11.04 -3.73
N ASN A 138 23.13 11.94 -4.69
CA ASN A 138 24.21 12.85 -5.08
C ASN A 138 23.67 14.26 -5.39
N GLU A 139 24.58 15.21 -5.72
CA GLU A 139 24.21 16.61 -6.00
C GLU A 139 23.16 16.75 -7.14
N SER A 140 23.21 15.87 -8.16
CA SER A 140 22.26 15.90 -9.26
C SER A 140 20.88 15.41 -8.82
N SER A 141 20.81 14.23 -8.19
CA SER A 141 19.55 13.66 -7.73
C SER A 141 18.86 14.54 -6.69
N LEU A 142 19.62 15.20 -5.80
CA LEU A 142 19.06 16.17 -4.85
C LEU A 142 18.43 17.39 -5.55
N LYS A 143 19.01 17.88 -6.64
CA LYS A 143 18.40 18.97 -7.43
C LYS A 143 17.16 18.52 -8.17
N GLU A 144 17.16 17.29 -8.69
CA GLU A 144 16.02 16.73 -9.38
C GLU A 144 14.80 16.54 -8.45
N MET A 145 15.01 16.29 -7.14
CA MET A 145 13.90 16.23 -6.17
C MET A 145 13.00 17.45 -6.24
N ASP A 146 13.56 18.67 -6.41
CA ASP A 146 12.77 19.90 -6.48
C ASP A 146 11.87 19.94 -7.72
N LEU A 147 12.39 19.50 -8.85
CA LEU A 147 11.65 19.46 -10.10
C LEU A 147 10.54 18.41 -10.01
N LEU A 148 10.84 17.24 -9.45
CA LEU A 148 9.87 16.17 -9.30
C LEU A 148 8.73 16.55 -8.35
N VAL A 149 9.02 17.25 -7.24
CA VAL A 149 7.98 17.78 -6.34
C VAL A 149 7.03 18.71 -7.08
N GLN A 150 7.54 19.60 -7.94
CA GLN A 150 6.71 20.51 -8.74
C GLN A 150 5.81 19.76 -9.75
N GLU A 151 6.24 18.58 -10.19
CA GLU A 151 5.48 17.71 -11.11
C GLU A 151 4.51 16.76 -10.39
N GLY A 152 4.45 16.82 -9.07
CA GLY A 152 3.54 15.98 -8.27
C GLY A 152 4.15 14.64 -7.81
N ILE A 153 5.46 14.45 -7.89
CA ILE A 153 6.20 13.35 -7.23
C ILE A 153 6.71 13.89 -5.89
N THR A 154 5.91 13.79 -4.86
CA THR A 154 6.11 14.48 -3.58
C THR A 154 6.70 13.62 -2.46
N SER A 155 7.15 12.41 -2.78
CA SER A 155 7.71 11.46 -1.83
C SER A 155 8.85 10.65 -2.42
N PHE A 156 9.89 10.43 -1.59
CA PHE A 156 11.16 9.82 -2.00
C PHE A 156 11.52 8.70 -1.03
N LYS A 157 11.77 7.49 -1.54
CA LYS A 157 12.11 6.31 -0.71
C LYS A 157 13.61 6.08 -0.68
N LEU A 158 14.12 5.90 0.54
CA LEU A 158 15.51 5.53 0.84
C LEU A 158 15.52 4.22 1.63
N PHE A 159 16.64 3.53 1.59
CA PHE A 159 16.83 2.24 2.24
C PHE A 159 18.05 2.25 3.16
N MET A 160 17.89 1.78 4.38
CA MET A 160 18.99 1.45 5.28
C MET A 160 19.43 -0.02 5.13
N ALA A 161 18.87 -0.72 4.15
CA ALA A 161 19.16 -2.11 3.80
C ALA A 161 19.58 -2.27 2.35
N TYR A 162 19.94 -3.48 1.95
CA TYR A 162 20.39 -3.86 0.60
C TYR A 162 21.66 -3.15 0.12
N PRO A 163 22.80 -3.35 0.85
CA PRO A 163 24.10 -2.84 0.41
C PRO A 163 24.41 -3.27 -1.04
N GLY A 164 24.92 -2.32 -1.84
CA GLY A 164 25.23 -2.55 -3.25
C GLY A 164 24.02 -2.50 -4.20
N VAL A 165 22.78 -2.35 -3.69
CA VAL A 165 21.55 -2.23 -4.51
C VAL A 165 20.84 -0.92 -4.25
N PHE A 166 20.30 -0.73 -3.03
CA PHE A 166 19.48 0.45 -2.66
C PHE A 166 20.03 1.20 -1.43
N TYR A 167 20.99 0.63 -0.71
CA TYR A 167 21.49 1.17 0.54
C TYR A 167 21.98 2.61 0.40
N SER A 168 21.51 3.48 1.29
CA SER A 168 22.00 4.83 1.50
C SER A 168 22.66 4.95 2.88
N ASP A 169 23.83 5.56 2.96
CA ASP A 169 24.47 5.86 4.23
C ASP A 169 23.79 7.05 4.95
N ASP A 170 24.12 7.23 6.24
CA ASP A 170 23.53 8.28 7.07
C ASP A 170 23.75 9.70 6.50
N GLY A 171 24.89 9.94 5.81
CA GLY A 171 25.17 11.22 5.17
C GLY A 171 24.31 11.46 3.93
N GLN A 172 24.05 10.43 3.15
CA GLN A 172 23.14 10.46 2.00
C GLN A 172 21.70 10.70 2.47
N ILE A 173 21.26 9.93 3.48
CA ILE A 173 19.93 10.06 4.08
C ILE A 173 19.72 11.47 4.64
N LEU A 174 20.68 12.00 5.40
CA LEU A 174 20.57 13.34 5.97
C LEU A 174 20.43 14.42 4.88
N ARG A 175 21.23 14.36 3.81
CA ARG A 175 21.13 15.32 2.69
C ARG A 175 19.78 15.24 1.98
N ALA A 176 19.26 14.04 1.74
CA ALA A 176 17.94 13.86 1.13
C ALA A 176 16.82 14.41 2.06
N MET A 177 16.91 14.14 3.37
CA MET A 177 15.97 14.68 4.36
C MET A 177 15.99 16.22 4.39
N GLN A 178 17.18 16.84 4.43
CA GLN A 178 17.33 18.31 4.38
C GLN A 178 16.73 18.89 3.10
N ARG A 179 16.90 18.20 1.96
CA ARG A 179 16.30 18.64 0.69
C ARG A 179 14.79 18.52 0.74
N ALA A 180 14.25 17.43 1.28
CA ALA A 180 12.82 17.24 1.46
C ALA A 180 12.21 18.28 2.40
N ALA A 181 12.86 18.60 3.50
CA ALA A 181 12.44 19.68 4.40
C ALA A 181 12.34 21.04 3.68
N HIS A 182 13.23 21.31 2.73
CA HIS A 182 13.23 22.55 1.95
C HIS A 182 12.14 22.61 0.89
N ASN A 183 11.86 21.51 0.17
CA ASN A 183 10.92 21.47 -0.95
C ASN A 183 9.53 20.93 -0.59
N GLY A 184 9.31 20.53 0.68
CA GLY A 184 8.05 19.98 1.17
C GLY A 184 7.81 18.50 0.84
N GLY A 185 8.79 17.82 0.27
CA GLY A 185 8.72 16.39 -0.01
C GLY A 185 8.70 15.55 1.27
N LEU A 186 8.22 14.31 1.17
CA LEU A 186 8.16 13.34 2.26
C LEU A 186 9.21 12.24 2.04
N ILE A 187 10.11 12.05 2.99
CA ILE A 187 11.04 10.92 2.96
C ILE A 187 10.35 9.67 3.50
N MET A 188 10.38 8.61 2.71
CA MET A 188 9.92 7.27 3.06
C MET A 188 11.14 6.40 3.34
N MET A 189 11.14 5.66 4.45
CA MET A 189 12.31 4.91 4.89
C MET A 189 12.03 3.43 5.05
N HIS A 190 12.77 2.60 4.30
CA HIS A 190 12.94 1.18 4.64
C HIS A 190 13.97 1.07 5.76
N ALA A 191 13.50 0.86 6.97
CA ALA A 191 14.30 0.95 8.20
C ALA A 191 14.71 -0.45 8.71
N GLU A 192 15.71 -1.05 8.11
CA GLU A 192 16.44 -2.22 8.62
C GLU A 192 17.95 -1.96 8.55
N ASN A 193 18.70 -2.44 9.56
CA ASN A 193 20.16 -2.32 9.57
C ASN A 193 20.78 -3.37 8.61
N GLY A 194 20.85 -3.04 7.32
CA GLY A 194 21.28 -3.94 6.27
C GLY A 194 22.73 -4.44 6.43
N ILE A 195 23.62 -3.58 6.93
CA ILE A 195 25.03 -3.95 7.16
C ILE A 195 25.14 -5.08 8.20
N ALA A 196 24.41 -4.96 9.31
CA ALA A 196 24.40 -6.01 10.33
C ALA A 196 23.65 -7.27 9.86
N ILE A 197 22.60 -7.12 9.08
CA ILE A 197 21.86 -8.23 8.47
C ILE A 197 22.77 -9.05 7.56
N ASP A 198 23.57 -8.41 6.70
CA ASP A 198 24.47 -9.12 5.77
C ASP A 198 25.48 -9.99 6.54
N VAL A 199 26.04 -9.49 7.66
CA VAL A 199 26.93 -10.29 8.52
C VAL A 199 26.18 -11.51 9.09
N LEU A 200 24.94 -11.35 9.55
CA LEU A 200 24.15 -12.47 10.07
C LEU A 200 23.76 -13.48 8.99
N VAL A 201 23.50 -13.02 7.76
CA VAL A 201 23.26 -13.88 6.60
C VAL A 201 24.50 -14.73 6.29
N GLU A 202 25.68 -14.10 6.20
CA GLU A 202 26.93 -14.81 5.98
C GLU A 202 27.19 -15.87 7.05
N GLN A 203 27.01 -15.54 8.34
CA GLN A 203 27.18 -16.45 9.46
C GLN A 203 26.18 -17.62 9.40
N ALA A 204 24.91 -17.37 9.07
CA ALA A 204 23.90 -18.41 8.95
C ALA A 204 24.22 -19.38 7.83
N LEU A 205 24.59 -18.88 6.65
CA LEU A 205 24.99 -19.72 5.50
C LEU A 205 26.24 -20.52 5.79
N ALA A 206 27.26 -19.92 6.44
CA ALA A 206 28.47 -20.62 6.86
C ALA A 206 28.19 -21.74 7.87
N ALA A 207 27.13 -21.62 8.68
CA ALA A 207 26.65 -22.65 9.58
C ALA A 207 25.79 -23.73 8.90
N GLY A 208 25.54 -23.62 7.58
CA GLY A 208 24.71 -24.57 6.83
C GLY A 208 23.21 -24.31 6.95
N HIS A 209 22.80 -23.13 7.42
CA HIS A 209 21.41 -22.71 7.52
C HIS A 209 20.94 -22.14 6.20
N THR A 210 20.15 -22.90 5.43
CA THR A 210 19.75 -22.55 4.06
C THR A 210 18.23 -22.44 3.86
N ASP A 211 17.45 -22.81 4.88
CA ASP A 211 16.01 -22.89 4.87
C ASP A 211 15.35 -21.49 4.91
N PRO A 212 14.17 -21.27 4.30
CA PRO A 212 13.48 -19.97 4.28
C PRO A 212 13.27 -19.33 5.66
N ARG A 213 13.07 -20.11 6.74
CA ARG A 213 12.91 -19.58 8.10
C ARG A 213 14.06 -18.70 8.56
N TYR A 214 15.29 -18.98 8.07
CA TYR A 214 16.46 -18.19 8.46
C TYR A 214 16.43 -16.78 7.93
N HIS A 215 15.63 -16.49 6.90
CA HIS A 215 15.37 -15.11 6.46
C HIS A 215 14.80 -14.26 7.61
N GLY A 216 13.84 -14.80 8.38
CA GLY A 216 13.30 -14.12 9.56
C GLY A 216 14.28 -14.12 10.74
N GLU A 217 15.05 -15.20 10.93
CA GLU A 217 15.97 -15.33 12.05
C GLU A 217 17.18 -14.38 11.98
N VAL A 218 17.70 -14.10 10.79
CA VAL A 218 18.84 -13.17 10.60
C VAL A 218 18.40 -11.69 10.61
N ARG A 219 17.15 -11.40 10.29
CA ARG A 219 16.59 -10.05 10.31
C ARG A 219 15.96 -9.76 11.67
N LYS A 220 16.80 -9.67 12.70
CA LYS A 220 16.37 -9.50 14.08
C LYS A 220 15.47 -8.27 14.25
N VAL A 221 14.46 -8.37 15.11
CA VAL A 221 13.55 -7.30 15.50
C VAL A 221 14.32 -6.03 15.91
N LEU A 222 15.40 -6.19 16.68
CA LEU A 222 16.24 -5.07 17.14
C LEU A 222 16.93 -4.31 16.00
N LEU A 223 17.13 -4.95 14.84
CA LEU A 223 17.75 -4.29 13.67
C LEU A 223 16.74 -3.43 12.91
N GLU A 224 15.44 -3.73 12.99
CA GLU A 224 14.37 -2.85 12.53
C GLU A 224 14.16 -1.68 13.50
N ALA A 225 14.12 -1.95 14.81
CA ALA A 225 13.96 -0.93 15.83
C ALA A 225 15.11 0.07 15.84
N GLU A 226 16.37 -0.39 15.78
CA GLU A 226 17.56 0.46 15.70
C GLU A 226 17.52 1.35 14.46
N ALA A 227 17.23 0.79 13.30
CA ALA A 227 17.17 1.55 12.06
C ALA A 227 16.02 2.57 12.08
N THR A 228 14.87 2.21 12.63
CA THR A 228 13.73 3.13 12.85
C THR A 228 14.13 4.28 13.77
N HIS A 229 14.77 3.97 14.91
CA HIS A 229 15.30 5.00 15.83
C HIS A 229 16.28 5.94 15.12
N ARG A 230 17.25 5.38 14.39
CA ARG A 230 18.27 6.15 13.67
C ARG A 230 17.66 7.05 12.61
N ALA A 231 16.70 6.54 11.82
CA ALA A 231 15.97 7.32 10.83
C ALA A 231 15.24 8.52 11.48
N ILE A 232 14.58 8.30 12.63
CA ILE A 232 13.91 9.35 13.40
C ILE A 232 14.92 10.41 13.87
N GLN A 233 16.10 10.01 14.39
CA GLN A 233 17.10 10.98 14.83
C GLN A 233 17.67 11.80 13.67
N LEU A 234 17.92 11.17 12.51
CA LEU A 234 18.36 11.87 11.30
C LEU A 234 17.28 12.87 10.81
N ALA A 235 16.01 12.47 10.81
CA ALA A 235 14.90 13.36 10.48
C ALA A 235 14.80 14.57 11.41
N ARG A 236 15.04 14.38 12.73
CA ARG A 236 15.08 15.48 13.71
C ARG A 236 16.22 16.44 13.44
N VAL A 237 17.41 15.95 13.10
CA VAL A 237 18.56 16.82 12.75
C VAL A 237 18.29 17.57 11.45
N ALA A 238 17.62 16.96 10.49
CA ALA A 238 17.24 17.57 9.22
C ALA A 238 16.01 18.48 9.31
N GLU A 239 15.29 18.48 10.43
CA GLU A 239 13.98 19.13 10.60
C GLU A 239 12.98 18.70 9.50
N ALA A 240 13.05 17.43 9.10
CA ALA A 240 12.29 16.84 7.99
C ALA A 240 11.18 15.92 8.50
N PRO A 241 10.04 15.83 7.78
CA PRO A 241 9.07 14.80 8.03
C PRO A 241 9.60 13.43 7.58
N LEU A 242 9.16 12.37 8.28
CA LEU A 242 9.57 11.00 8.01
C LEU A 242 8.35 10.08 7.95
N TYR A 243 8.34 9.17 6.98
CA TYR A 243 7.38 8.09 6.87
C TYR A 243 8.12 6.75 6.86
N VAL A 244 7.92 5.93 7.90
CA VAL A 244 8.52 4.60 8.00
C VAL A 244 7.57 3.60 7.35
N VAL A 245 8.03 2.93 6.30
CA VAL A 245 7.23 1.97 5.53
C VAL A 245 7.20 0.59 6.19
N HIS A 246 6.16 -0.20 5.94
CA HIS A 246 6.01 -1.64 6.27
C HIS A 246 6.55 -2.05 7.66
N VAL A 247 6.19 -1.31 8.70
CA VAL A 247 6.55 -1.59 10.10
C VAL A 247 6.00 -2.95 10.53
N SER A 248 6.87 -3.83 11.03
CA SER A 248 6.53 -5.21 11.36
C SER A 248 6.67 -5.58 12.85
N ALA A 249 7.49 -4.83 13.61
CA ALA A 249 7.87 -5.18 14.97
C ALA A 249 7.30 -4.21 16.02
N GLU A 250 6.97 -4.74 17.22
CA GLU A 250 6.49 -3.95 18.37
C GLU A 250 7.48 -2.86 18.74
N GLU A 251 8.79 -3.17 18.73
CA GLU A 251 9.84 -2.24 19.12
C GLU A 251 9.94 -1.07 18.13
N ALA A 252 9.73 -1.31 16.83
CA ALA A 252 9.68 -0.24 15.84
C ALA A 252 8.43 0.64 16.02
N VAL A 253 7.27 0.05 16.35
CA VAL A 253 6.05 0.81 16.72
C VAL A 253 6.31 1.68 17.95
N ALA A 254 7.04 1.18 18.96
CA ALA A 254 7.38 1.94 20.15
C ALA A 254 8.26 3.18 19.85
N GLU A 255 9.21 3.05 18.91
CA GLU A 255 10.01 4.20 18.46
C GLU A 255 9.16 5.28 17.77
N LEU A 256 8.21 4.85 16.91
CA LEU A 256 7.27 5.76 16.26
C LEU A 256 6.37 6.46 17.28
N ALA A 257 5.75 5.72 18.20
CA ALA A 257 4.90 6.27 19.27
C ALA A 257 5.66 7.30 20.11
N ALA A 258 6.88 6.96 20.57
CA ALA A 258 7.71 7.86 21.35
C ALA A 258 8.12 9.14 20.59
N ALA A 259 8.27 9.08 19.26
CA ALA A 259 8.55 10.24 18.43
C ALA A 259 7.29 11.13 18.29
N ARG A 260 6.14 10.53 18.03
CA ARG A 260 4.86 11.22 17.89
C ARG A 260 4.41 11.88 19.20
N ASP A 261 4.61 11.23 20.35
CA ASP A 261 4.35 11.80 21.68
C ASP A 261 5.15 13.08 21.94
N LYS A 262 6.28 13.26 21.27
CA LYS A 262 7.10 14.48 21.29
C LYS A 262 6.66 15.52 20.25
N GLY A 263 5.59 15.26 19.49
CA GLY A 263 5.10 16.12 18.42
C GLY A 263 5.95 16.13 17.15
N LEU A 264 6.80 15.11 16.94
CA LEU A 264 7.60 15.03 15.72
C LEU A 264 6.74 14.61 14.51
N PRO A 265 6.99 15.16 13.32
CA PRO A 265 6.25 14.79 12.10
C PRO A 265 6.73 13.44 11.56
N VAL A 266 6.48 12.38 12.33
CA VAL A 266 6.86 11.01 12.01
C VAL A 266 5.59 10.18 11.83
N PHE A 267 5.54 9.43 10.74
CA PHE A 267 4.42 8.60 10.35
C PHE A 267 4.89 7.17 10.07
N GLY A 268 3.96 6.21 10.14
CA GLY A 268 4.27 4.81 9.86
C GLY A 268 3.12 4.08 9.18
N GLU A 269 3.48 3.11 8.36
CA GLU A 269 2.55 2.14 7.81
C GLU A 269 2.91 0.73 8.25
N THR A 270 1.90 -0.12 8.28
CA THR A 270 2.09 -1.57 8.33
C THR A 270 1.38 -2.23 7.15
N CYS A 271 1.52 -3.54 7.01
CA CYS A 271 0.93 -4.29 5.91
C CYS A 271 0.13 -5.49 6.42
N PRO A 272 -0.86 -6.00 5.66
CA PRO A 272 -1.67 -7.14 6.07
C PRO A 272 -0.86 -8.37 6.47
N GLN A 273 0.28 -8.64 5.81
CA GLN A 273 1.13 -9.78 6.12
C GLN A 273 1.61 -9.77 7.59
N TYR A 274 1.92 -8.61 8.16
CA TYR A 274 2.35 -8.52 9.56
C TYR A 274 1.19 -8.65 10.56
N LEU A 275 -0.02 -8.35 10.11
CA LEU A 275 -1.24 -8.39 10.91
C LEU A 275 -1.88 -9.80 10.98
N PHE A 276 -1.63 -10.65 9.96
CA PHE A 276 -2.34 -11.91 9.78
C PHE A 276 -1.43 -13.13 9.62
N LEU A 277 -0.15 -12.95 9.30
CA LEU A 277 0.86 -14.02 9.13
C LEU A 277 1.92 -13.91 10.23
N SER A 278 2.75 -14.95 10.38
CA SER A 278 3.81 -14.97 11.38
C SER A 278 5.03 -15.76 10.90
N THR A 279 6.07 -15.81 11.73
CA THR A 279 7.26 -16.65 11.49
C THR A 279 6.93 -18.14 11.32
N ASP A 280 5.78 -18.61 11.80
CA ASP A 280 5.34 -20.00 11.58
C ASP A 280 5.21 -20.30 10.08
N ASN A 281 4.76 -19.31 9.28
CA ASN A 281 4.64 -19.46 7.83
C ASN A 281 6.00 -19.58 7.14
N LEU A 282 7.05 -18.90 7.63
CA LEU A 282 8.41 -19.06 7.11
C LEU A 282 9.00 -20.46 7.36
N ALA A 283 8.47 -21.18 8.35
CA ALA A 283 8.90 -22.50 8.75
C ALA A 283 8.08 -23.65 8.12
N GLU A 284 7.18 -23.33 7.18
CA GLU A 284 6.41 -24.35 6.46
C GLU A 284 7.36 -25.31 5.71
N PRO A 285 7.06 -26.66 5.73
CA PRO A 285 7.96 -27.67 5.19
C PRO A 285 8.08 -27.59 3.66
N ASP A 286 8.97 -28.40 3.09
CA ASP A 286 9.12 -28.62 1.64
C ASP A 286 9.41 -27.34 0.83
N PHE A 287 10.05 -26.35 1.47
CA PHE A 287 10.34 -25.04 0.90
C PHE A 287 9.10 -24.12 0.75
N GLU A 288 7.93 -24.55 1.19
CA GLU A 288 6.70 -23.74 1.16
C GLU A 288 6.86 -22.40 1.91
N GLY A 289 7.69 -22.37 2.99
CA GLY A 289 8.03 -21.15 3.70
C GLY A 289 8.63 -20.04 2.83
N SER A 290 9.18 -20.36 1.65
CA SER A 290 9.70 -19.37 0.72
C SER A 290 8.62 -18.44 0.14
N LYS A 291 7.37 -18.89 0.08
CA LYS A 291 6.20 -18.09 -0.32
C LYS A 291 6.01 -16.87 0.56
N TYR A 292 6.49 -16.91 1.81
CA TYR A 292 6.29 -15.87 2.83
C TYR A 292 7.53 -15.01 3.07
N VAL A 293 8.58 -15.17 2.27
CA VAL A 293 9.80 -14.36 2.36
C VAL A 293 9.54 -12.97 1.82
N CYS A 294 9.64 -11.96 2.70
CA CYS A 294 9.51 -10.53 2.41
C CYS A 294 10.42 -9.71 3.35
N SER A 295 10.64 -8.46 3.06
CA SER A 295 11.42 -7.53 3.89
C SER A 295 10.64 -6.22 4.12
N THR A 296 10.37 -5.89 5.37
CA THR A 296 10.80 -6.55 6.62
C THR A 296 10.19 -7.96 6.72
N PRO A 297 10.81 -8.92 7.47
CA PRO A 297 10.29 -10.28 7.51
C PRO A 297 9.04 -10.38 8.40
N LEU A 298 8.29 -11.47 8.25
CA LEU A 298 7.25 -11.83 9.19
C LEU A 298 7.84 -11.99 10.59
N ARG A 299 7.09 -11.53 11.60
CA ARG A 299 7.45 -11.61 13.02
C ARG A 299 6.64 -12.68 13.75
N SER A 300 7.01 -13.02 14.99
CA SER A 300 6.19 -13.87 15.83
C SER A 300 4.84 -13.21 16.13
N LYS A 301 3.82 -14.02 16.49
CA LYS A 301 2.44 -13.55 16.70
C LYS A 301 2.30 -12.48 17.79
N GLU A 302 3.25 -12.43 18.72
CA GLU A 302 3.22 -11.46 19.82
C GLU A 302 3.26 -10.02 19.30
N HIS A 303 3.98 -9.75 18.21
CA HIS A 303 4.08 -8.40 17.63
C HIS A 303 2.75 -7.89 17.05
N GLN A 304 1.84 -8.78 16.65
CA GLN A 304 0.56 -8.39 16.06
C GLN A 304 -0.29 -7.51 17.00
N ALA A 305 -0.25 -7.79 18.30
CA ALA A 305 -1.01 -7.02 19.29
C ALA A 305 -0.58 -5.55 19.31
N ALA A 306 0.72 -5.28 19.18
CA ALA A 306 1.25 -3.93 19.13
C ALA A 306 0.90 -3.21 17.82
N LEU A 307 0.96 -3.90 16.68
CA LEU A 307 0.55 -3.36 15.38
C LEU A 307 -0.95 -2.96 15.41
N TRP A 308 -1.83 -3.86 15.88
CA TRP A 308 -3.25 -3.54 16.00
C TRP A 308 -3.52 -2.39 16.99
N ARG A 309 -2.77 -2.31 18.09
CA ARG A 309 -2.83 -1.16 19.01
C ARG A 309 -2.41 0.10 18.28
N GLY A 310 -1.25 0.10 17.61
CA GLY A 310 -0.74 1.26 16.87
C GLY A 310 -1.73 1.77 15.82
N LEU A 311 -2.43 0.87 15.12
CA LEU A 311 -3.51 1.26 14.20
C LEU A 311 -4.71 1.89 14.91
N ARG A 312 -5.04 1.47 16.14
CA ARG A 312 -6.16 2.06 16.90
C ARG A 312 -5.81 3.39 17.56
N THR A 313 -4.55 3.56 17.99
CA THR A 313 -4.06 4.76 18.71
C THR A 313 -3.45 5.82 17.80
N ASP A 314 -3.42 5.56 16.50
CA ASP A 314 -2.80 6.42 15.49
C ASP A 314 -1.27 6.52 15.57
N ASP A 315 -0.61 5.56 16.20
CA ASP A 315 0.85 5.41 16.10
C ASP A 315 1.27 4.86 14.73
N LEU A 316 0.36 4.12 14.08
CA LEU A 316 0.42 3.72 12.68
C LEU A 316 -0.79 4.30 11.94
N GLN A 317 -0.55 4.98 10.82
CA GLN A 317 -1.57 5.75 10.12
C GLN A 317 -2.15 5.03 8.90
N VAL A 318 -1.39 4.14 8.27
CA VAL A 318 -1.73 3.56 6.97
C VAL A 318 -1.54 2.04 7.01
N VAL A 319 -2.41 1.32 6.30
CA VAL A 319 -2.20 -0.07 5.91
C VAL A 319 -2.13 -0.14 4.39
N SER A 320 -0.91 -0.33 3.86
CA SER A 320 -0.62 -0.59 2.45
C SER A 320 -0.29 -2.07 2.25
N THR A 321 -0.10 -2.53 1.01
CA THR A 321 0.15 -3.95 0.77
C THR A 321 1.63 -4.32 0.72
N ASP A 322 2.49 -3.44 0.26
CA ASP A 322 3.84 -3.78 -0.19
C ASP A 322 3.79 -4.93 -1.23
N HIS A 323 2.79 -4.85 -2.13
CA HIS A 323 2.55 -5.86 -3.14
C HIS A 323 3.73 -5.95 -4.10
N CYS A 324 4.48 -7.03 -3.99
CA CYS A 324 5.65 -7.34 -4.80
C CYS A 324 5.68 -8.85 -5.04
N PRO A 325 4.79 -9.40 -5.88
CA PRO A 325 4.59 -10.83 -6.03
C PRO A 325 5.69 -11.48 -6.87
N PHE A 326 6.13 -12.66 -6.43
CA PHE A 326 7.00 -13.55 -7.20
C PHE A 326 6.39 -14.94 -7.18
N CYS A 327 6.19 -15.56 -8.34
CA CYS A 327 5.67 -16.92 -8.42
C CYS A 327 6.52 -17.90 -7.59
N PHE A 328 5.86 -18.88 -6.97
CA PHE A 328 6.56 -19.93 -6.27
C PHE A 328 7.42 -20.73 -7.25
N VAL A 329 6.78 -21.21 -8.33
CA VAL A 329 7.49 -21.96 -9.37
C VAL A 329 8.38 -21.02 -10.19
N GLY A 330 9.65 -21.36 -10.25
CA GLY A 330 10.63 -20.65 -11.07
C GLY A 330 11.21 -19.38 -10.46
N GLN A 331 10.51 -18.67 -9.55
CA GLN A 331 11.02 -17.43 -8.94
C GLN A 331 11.42 -17.64 -7.47
N LYS A 332 10.50 -17.94 -6.55
CA LYS A 332 10.86 -18.23 -5.14
C LYS A 332 11.83 -19.42 -5.05
N GLU A 333 11.66 -20.40 -5.92
CA GLU A 333 12.55 -21.58 -6.01
C GLU A 333 14.01 -21.26 -6.35
N MET A 334 14.33 -20.08 -6.87
CA MET A 334 15.71 -19.63 -7.09
C MET A 334 16.55 -19.66 -5.80
N GLY A 335 15.91 -19.56 -4.65
CA GLY A 335 16.55 -19.63 -3.34
C GLY A 335 16.66 -21.03 -2.74
N ARG A 336 16.36 -22.10 -3.48
CA ARG A 336 16.56 -23.47 -2.96
C ARG A 336 18.03 -23.71 -2.60
N GLY A 337 18.27 -24.07 -1.33
CA GLY A 337 19.61 -24.26 -0.78
C GLY A 337 20.34 -22.97 -0.38
N ASP A 338 19.72 -21.80 -0.55
CA ASP A 338 20.27 -20.52 -0.11
C ASP A 338 19.12 -19.50 0.08
N PHE A 339 18.63 -19.36 1.31
CA PHE A 339 17.50 -18.48 1.61
C PHE A 339 17.72 -17.01 1.21
N SER A 340 18.97 -16.58 1.13
CA SER A 340 19.31 -15.19 0.75
C SER A 340 19.00 -14.86 -0.72
N LYS A 341 18.81 -15.88 -1.55
CA LYS A 341 18.47 -15.78 -2.97
C LYS A 341 16.96 -15.86 -3.26
N ILE A 342 16.14 -16.07 -2.24
CA ILE A 342 14.68 -16.03 -2.40
C ILE A 342 14.27 -14.58 -2.70
N PRO A 343 13.62 -14.28 -3.84
CA PRO A 343 13.12 -12.94 -4.10
C PRO A 343 12.12 -12.51 -3.00
N ASN A 344 12.39 -11.34 -2.39
CA ASN A 344 11.61 -10.84 -1.26
C ASN A 344 10.37 -10.10 -1.74
N GLY A 345 9.19 -10.55 -1.33
CA GLY A 345 7.93 -9.90 -1.62
C GLY A 345 6.76 -10.86 -1.62
N LEU A 346 5.56 -10.34 -1.38
CA LEU A 346 4.32 -11.09 -1.24
C LEU A 346 3.21 -10.53 -2.15
N PRO A 347 2.29 -11.38 -2.64
CA PRO A 347 1.03 -10.92 -3.22
C PRO A 347 0.07 -10.44 -2.13
N GLY A 348 -0.68 -9.36 -2.39
CA GLY A 348 -1.62 -8.85 -1.39
C GLY A 348 -2.57 -7.76 -1.86
N VAL A 349 -2.36 -7.17 -3.05
CA VAL A 349 -3.12 -5.99 -3.51
C VAL A 349 -4.63 -6.23 -3.59
N GLU A 350 -5.05 -7.44 -3.93
CA GLU A 350 -6.46 -7.84 -3.99
C GLU A 350 -7.07 -8.12 -2.61
N ASN A 351 -6.26 -8.47 -1.59
CA ASN A 351 -6.80 -8.97 -0.33
C ASN A 351 -6.92 -7.89 0.76
N ARG A 352 -6.30 -6.73 0.60
CA ARG A 352 -6.14 -5.71 1.64
C ARG A 352 -7.46 -5.25 2.27
N MET A 353 -8.43 -4.83 1.45
CA MET A 353 -9.69 -4.29 1.95
C MET A 353 -10.52 -5.36 2.66
N ASP A 354 -10.55 -6.57 2.13
CA ASP A 354 -11.28 -7.71 2.71
C ASP A 354 -10.67 -8.17 4.05
N LEU A 355 -9.33 -8.23 4.13
CA LEU A 355 -8.63 -8.57 5.37
C LEU A 355 -8.86 -7.51 6.47
N LEU A 356 -8.86 -6.23 6.11
CA LEU A 356 -9.15 -5.16 7.05
C LEU A 356 -10.63 -5.15 7.47
N HIS A 357 -11.57 -5.50 6.57
CA HIS A 357 -12.95 -5.72 6.95
C HIS A 357 -13.10 -6.93 7.90
N GLN A 358 -12.36 -8.01 7.68
CA GLN A 358 -12.34 -9.12 8.62
C GLN A 358 -11.88 -8.67 10.02
N ALA A 359 -10.92 -7.75 10.12
CA ALA A 359 -10.53 -7.16 11.39
C ALA A 359 -11.65 -6.31 12.03
N VAL A 360 -12.54 -5.70 11.22
CA VAL A 360 -13.77 -5.04 11.75
C VAL A 360 -14.73 -6.09 12.30
N VAL A 361 -14.96 -7.19 11.59
CA VAL A 361 -15.81 -8.30 12.04
C VAL A 361 -15.29 -8.89 13.35
N GLU A 362 -13.99 -9.02 13.50
CA GLU A 362 -13.32 -9.50 14.72
C GLU A 362 -13.24 -8.45 15.85
N GLY A 363 -13.74 -7.22 15.64
CA GLY A 363 -13.71 -6.16 16.65
C GLY A 363 -12.32 -5.53 16.89
N LYS A 364 -11.35 -5.79 16.04
CA LYS A 364 -10.00 -5.20 16.12
C LYS A 364 -9.96 -3.76 15.62
N LEU A 365 -10.84 -3.41 14.68
CA LEU A 365 -11.02 -2.07 14.10
C LEU A 365 -12.49 -1.66 14.12
N THR A 366 -12.75 -0.35 14.06
CA THR A 366 -14.06 0.19 13.70
C THR A 366 -14.17 0.31 12.18
N ARG A 367 -15.40 0.35 11.62
CA ARG A 367 -15.62 0.58 10.19
C ARG A 367 -14.99 1.88 9.72
N ARG A 368 -15.13 2.96 10.48
CA ARG A 368 -14.51 4.27 10.16
C ARG A 368 -13.00 4.19 10.14
N ARG A 369 -12.37 3.49 11.13
CA ARG A 369 -10.91 3.34 11.16
C ARG A 369 -10.40 2.49 9.99
N TRP A 370 -11.14 1.45 9.58
CA TRP A 370 -10.84 0.71 8.35
C TRP A 370 -10.76 1.64 7.13
N ILE A 371 -11.81 2.47 6.90
CA ILE A 371 -11.83 3.41 5.78
C ILE A 371 -10.75 4.50 5.93
N GLU A 372 -10.50 4.95 7.14
CA GLU A 372 -9.48 5.94 7.43
C GLU A 372 -8.09 5.44 7.01
N ILE A 373 -7.65 4.28 7.51
CA ILE A 373 -6.28 3.75 7.27
C ILE A 373 -6.06 3.18 5.87
N ALA A 374 -7.12 2.82 5.15
CA ALA A 374 -7.05 2.21 3.82
C ALA A 374 -7.40 3.15 2.67
N CYS A 375 -8.09 4.27 2.94
CA CYS A 375 -8.59 5.19 1.91
C CYS A 375 -8.19 6.64 2.21
N ALA A 376 -8.69 7.24 3.32
CA ALA A 376 -8.59 8.68 3.56
C ALA A 376 -7.17 9.11 3.98
N THR A 377 -6.56 8.39 4.92
CA THR A 377 -5.22 8.74 5.42
C THR A 377 -4.14 8.57 4.36
N PRO A 378 -4.04 7.46 3.60
CA PRO A 378 -3.07 7.39 2.52
C PRO A 378 -3.33 8.47 1.46
N ALA A 379 -4.58 8.82 1.15
CA ALA A 379 -4.87 9.92 0.24
C ALA A 379 -4.37 11.28 0.76
N ARG A 380 -4.52 11.59 2.06
CA ARG A 380 -4.01 12.81 2.68
C ARG A 380 -2.49 12.81 2.80
N MET A 381 -1.91 11.68 3.21
CA MET A 381 -0.48 11.52 3.38
C MET A 381 0.27 11.81 2.07
N PHE A 382 -0.30 11.37 0.96
CA PHE A 382 0.34 11.46 -0.34
C PHE A 382 -0.31 12.47 -1.29
N GLY A 383 -1.08 13.45 -0.76
CA GLY A 383 -1.55 14.60 -1.50
C GLY A 383 -2.62 14.32 -2.58
N LEU A 384 -3.41 13.27 -2.39
CA LEU A 384 -4.51 12.88 -3.28
C LEU A 384 -5.90 13.32 -2.77
N TYR A 385 -6.02 13.61 -1.45
CA TYR A 385 -7.27 14.06 -0.83
C TYR A 385 -7.55 15.55 -1.14
N PRO A 386 -8.81 16.00 -1.30
CA PRO A 386 -10.07 15.25 -1.19
C PRO A 386 -10.52 14.59 -2.51
N ARG A 387 -9.69 14.64 -3.54
CA ARG A 387 -10.01 14.04 -4.84
C ARG A 387 -10.22 12.52 -4.71
N LYS A 388 -9.38 11.83 -3.94
CA LYS A 388 -9.44 10.40 -3.63
C LYS A 388 -9.67 10.16 -2.14
N GLY A 389 -10.08 8.93 -1.77
CA GLY A 389 -10.14 8.47 -0.39
C GLY A 389 -11.37 8.95 0.41
N THR A 390 -12.38 9.52 -0.23
CA THR A 390 -13.62 9.95 0.44
C THR A 390 -14.82 9.86 -0.49
N ILE A 391 -16.04 9.83 0.09
CA ILE A 391 -17.30 10.02 -0.61
C ILE A 391 -17.85 11.38 -0.19
N ALA A 392 -17.61 12.38 -1.03
CA ALA A 392 -18.06 13.75 -0.78
C ALA A 392 -18.29 14.49 -2.12
N PRO A 393 -19.19 15.48 -2.18
CA PRO A 393 -19.38 16.28 -3.39
C PRO A 393 -18.05 16.90 -3.86
N GLY A 394 -17.73 16.74 -5.15
CA GLY A 394 -16.51 17.19 -5.78
C GLY A 394 -15.38 16.17 -5.82
N ALA A 395 -15.43 15.10 -5.03
CA ALA A 395 -14.48 13.98 -5.13
C ALA A 395 -14.67 13.21 -6.45
N ASP A 396 -13.62 12.56 -6.91
CA ASP A 396 -13.75 11.57 -7.98
C ASP A 396 -14.72 10.46 -7.53
N ALA A 397 -15.52 9.96 -8.45
CA ALA A 397 -16.47 8.89 -8.14
C ALA A 397 -15.76 7.52 -8.11
N ASP A 398 -14.82 7.41 -7.19
CA ASP A 398 -14.13 6.19 -6.82
C ASP A 398 -14.88 5.55 -5.66
N VAL A 399 -15.79 4.65 -5.98
CA VAL A 399 -16.76 4.11 -5.02
C VAL A 399 -16.81 2.59 -5.10
N VAL A 400 -16.84 1.95 -3.95
CA VAL A 400 -16.99 0.50 -3.81
C VAL A 400 -18.31 0.19 -3.12
N VAL A 401 -19.14 -0.65 -3.75
CA VAL A 401 -20.25 -1.32 -3.11
C VAL A 401 -19.74 -2.63 -2.55
N TYR A 402 -19.80 -2.76 -1.23
CA TYR A 402 -19.20 -3.84 -0.47
C TYR A 402 -20.29 -4.64 0.27
N ASP A 403 -20.37 -5.94 0.02
CA ASP A 403 -21.27 -6.84 0.75
C ASP A 403 -20.61 -7.25 2.07
N PRO A 404 -21.11 -6.79 3.24
CA PRO A 404 -20.48 -7.09 4.52
C PRO A 404 -20.78 -8.49 5.06
N GLY A 405 -21.73 -9.23 4.47
CA GLY A 405 -22.24 -10.49 5.00
C GLY A 405 -21.79 -11.74 4.27
N THR A 406 -21.27 -11.62 3.05
CA THR A 406 -20.86 -12.79 2.28
C THR A 406 -19.62 -13.45 2.89
N GLU A 407 -19.70 -14.75 3.17
CA GLU A 407 -18.54 -15.55 3.59
C GLU A 407 -17.76 -16.03 2.36
N GLN A 408 -16.44 -15.92 2.40
CA GLN A 408 -15.56 -16.42 1.36
C GLN A 408 -14.28 -17.03 1.95
N THR A 409 -13.59 -17.82 1.12
CA THR A 409 -12.27 -18.36 1.45
C THR A 409 -11.27 -17.82 0.44
N VAL A 410 -10.19 -17.22 0.94
CA VAL A 410 -9.11 -16.71 0.08
C VAL A 410 -8.39 -17.91 -0.55
N SER A 411 -8.20 -17.88 -1.87
CA SER A 411 -7.50 -18.94 -2.59
C SER A 411 -6.82 -18.41 -3.85
N ALA A 412 -5.69 -19.03 -4.21
CA ALA A 412 -5.01 -18.82 -5.46
C ALA A 412 -5.85 -19.20 -6.68
N GLU A 413 -6.82 -20.11 -6.52
CA GLU A 413 -7.74 -20.50 -7.61
C GLU A 413 -8.75 -19.41 -7.98
N THR A 414 -8.98 -18.44 -7.08
CA THR A 414 -10.03 -17.44 -7.23
C THR A 414 -9.53 -16.00 -7.26
N HIS A 415 -8.27 -15.73 -6.92
CA HIS A 415 -7.70 -14.39 -7.01
C HIS A 415 -7.35 -14.02 -8.47
N HIS A 416 -7.07 -12.75 -8.71
CA HIS A 416 -6.83 -12.20 -10.04
C HIS A 416 -5.39 -11.64 -10.22
N MET A 417 -4.53 -11.82 -9.19
CA MET A 417 -3.10 -11.49 -9.25
C MET A 417 -2.37 -12.52 -10.14
N ASP A 418 -1.36 -12.09 -10.88
CA ASP A 418 -0.59 -12.95 -11.79
C ASP A 418 0.54 -13.71 -11.06
N VAL A 419 0.12 -14.50 -10.05
CA VAL A 419 1.01 -15.29 -9.19
C VAL A 419 0.34 -16.63 -8.85
N ASP A 420 1.14 -17.68 -8.71
CA ASP A 420 0.68 -19.08 -8.61
C ASP A 420 0.34 -19.53 -7.16
N TYR A 421 0.27 -18.60 -6.20
CA TYR A 421 -0.13 -18.89 -4.82
C TYR A 421 -0.79 -17.67 -4.16
N SER A 422 -1.49 -17.90 -3.07
CA SER A 422 -1.96 -16.84 -2.16
C SER A 422 -1.22 -16.89 -0.84
N ALA A 423 -0.74 -15.74 -0.35
CA ALA A 423 -0.16 -15.66 1.01
C ALA A 423 -1.20 -15.91 2.11
N TYR A 424 -2.48 -15.82 1.78
CA TYR A 424 -3.60 -16.01 2.72
C TYR A 424 -4.45 -17.23 2.37
N GLU A 425 -3.87 -18.22 1.69
CA GLU A 425 -4.57 -19.44 1.23
C GLU A 425 -5.37 -20.11 2.35
N GLY A 426 -6.62 -20.47 2.05
CA GLY A 426 -7.51 -21.13 2.98
C GLY A 426 -8.09 -20.24 4.10
N LYS A 427 -7.73 -18.93 4.16
CA LYS A 427 -8.28 -18.04 5.19
C LYS A 427 -9.74 -17.73 4.91
N ARG A 428 -10.58 -18.02 5.89
CA ARG A 428 -12.00 -17.63 5.88
C ARG A 428 -12.13 -16.17 6.27
N ILE A 429 -12.89 -15.43 5.51
CA ILE A 429 -13.20 -14.01 5.73
C ILE A 429 -14.69 -13.76 5.46
N THR A 430 -15.21 -12.74 6.14
CA THR A 430 -16.58 -12.25 5.97
C THR A 430 -16.53 -10.89 5.30
N GLY A 431 -17.32 -10.71 4.27
CA GLY A 431 -17.37 -9.52 3.44
C GLY A 431 -16.68 -9.72 2.08
N GLN A 432 -17.13 -8.94 1.10
CA GLN A 432 -16.68 -9.08 -0.28
C GLN A 432 -16.96 -7.81 -1.08
N VAL A 433 -15.98 -7.42 -1.91
CA VAL A 433 -16.18 -6.40 -2.95
C VAL A 433 -17.17 -6.92 -3.99
N GLU A 434 -18.23 -6.17 -4.26
CA GLU A 434 -19.23 -6.53 -5.28
C GLU A 434 -19.12 -5.67 -6.54
N THR A 435 -19.08 -4.35 -6.36
CA THR A 435 -19.04 -3.40 -7.48
C THR A 435 -18.03 -2.30 -7.20
N VAL A 436 -17.23 -1.96 -8.19
CA VAL A 436 -16.21 -0.91 -8.11
C VAL A 436 -16.38 0.08 -9.25
N LEU A 437 -16.50 1.34 -8.89
CA LEU A 437 -16.45 2.46 -9.82
C LEU A 437 -15.10 3.18 -9.66
N SER A 438 -14.45 3.47 -10.78
CA SER A 438 -13.30 4.37 -10.84
C SER A 438 -13.66 5.56 -11.73
N ARG A 439 -13.64 6.76 -11.17
CA ARG A 439 -14.14 7.97 -11.81
C ARG A 439 -15.51 7.78 -12.47
N GLY A 440 -16.42 7.11 -11.74
CA GLY A 440 -17.80 6.88 -12.17
C GLY A 440 -18.03 5.82 -13.25
N GLU A 441 -16.97 5.26 -13.81
CA GLU A 441 -17.05 4.09 -14.72
C GLU A 441 -16.96 2.79 -13.92
N LEU A 442 -17.79 1.81 -14.29
CA LEU A 442 -17.75 0.48 -13.70
C LEU A 442 -16.47 -0.25 -14.14
N VAL A 443 -15.64 -0.62 -13.18
CA VAL A 443 -14.46 -1.49 -13.38
C VAL A 443 -14.79 -2.92 -12.98
N ILE A 444 -15.51 -3.07 -11.86
CA ILE A 444 -16.13 -4.34 -11.45
C ILE A 444 -17.64 -4.10 -11.35
N ASP A 445 -18.43 -4.94 -11.99
CA ASP A 445 -19.90 -4.90 -11.94
C ASP A 445 -20.45 -6.25 -11.50
N ASN A 446 -21.05 -6.30 -10.32
CA ASN A 446 -21.56 -7.55 -9.74
C ASN A 446 -20.56 -8.71 -9.87
N ARG A 447 -19.33 -8.49 -9.41
CA ARG A 447 -18.22 -9.45 -9.43
C ARG A 447 -17.83 -9.92 -10.84
N ARG A 448 -17.91 -9.03 -11.81
CA ARG A 448 -17.38 -9.24 -13.15
C ARG A 448 -16.52 -8.07 -13.55
N PHE A 449 -15.34 -8.35 -14.08
CA PHE A 449 -14.50 -7.29 -14.62
C PHE A 449 -15.13 -6.73 -15.90
N THR A 450 -15.46 -5.46 -15.87
CA THR A 450 -16.00 -4.67 -16.97
C THR A 450 -15.08 -3.53 -17.39
N GLY A 451 -14.00 -3.35 -16.63
CA GLY A 451 -12.97 -2.36 -16.90
C GLY A 451 -12.13 -2.69 -18.14
N ARG A 452 -11.16 -1.86 -18.39
CA ARG A 452 -10.21 -2.03 -19.49
C ARG A 452 -8.83 -1.51 -19.12
N ALA A 453 -7.81 -2.06 -19.72
CA ALA A 453 -6.47 -1.45 -19.70
C ALA A 453 -6.55 -0.03 -20.27
N GLY A 454 -5.77 0.89 -19.69
CA GLY A 454 -5.74 2.30 -20.09
C GLY A 454 -6.94 3.14 -19.63
N HIS A 455 -7.85 2.57 -18.78
CA HIS A 455 -8.84 3.39 -18.07
C HIS A 455 -8.16 4.27 -17.03
N GLY A 456 -7.22 3.71 -16.26
CA GLY A 456 -6.47 4.40 -15.22
C GLY A 456 -5.66 5.57 -15.76
N GLN A 457 -5.58 6.63 -14.97
CA GLN A 457 -4.84 7.85 -15.32
C GLN A 457 -3.80 8.15 -14.25
N TYR A 458 -2.67 8.70 -14.70
CA TYR A 458 -1.71 9.28 -13.77
C TYR A 458 -2.36 10.41 -12.98
N THR A 459 -2.20 10.38 -11.67
CA THR A 459 -2.73 11.40 -10.76
C THR A 459 -1.57 12.14 -10.10
N PRO A 460 -1.25 13.37 -10.54
CA PRO A 460 -0.23 14.18 -9.87
C PRO A 460 -0.68 14.49 -8.43
N ARG A 461 0.26 14.49 -7.51
CA ARG A 461 0.02 14.62 -6.08
C ARG A 461 0.42 16.01 -5.55
N SER A 462 -0.31 16.48 -4.57
CA SER A 462 0.09 17.62 -3.74
C SER A 462 1.04 17.17 -2.63
N LEU A 463 1.55 18.11 -1.84
CA LEU A 463 2.32 17.81 -0.64
C LEU A 463 1.48 17.07 0.41
N CYS A 464 2.14 16.46 1.38
CA CYS A 464 1.49 15.80 2.51
C CYS A 464 0.62 16.78 3.30
N GLN A 465 -0.68 16.49 3.44
CA GLN A 465 -1.64 17.39 4.09
C GLN A 465 -1.62 17.33 5.62
N TYR A 466 -0.80 16.46 6.22
CA TYR A 466 -0.52 16.47 7.66
C TYR A 466 0.61 17.42 8.05
N LEU A 467 1.24 18.07 7.06
CA LEU A 467 2.37 18.98 7.23
C LEU A 467 2.06 20.42 6.82
N THR A 468 0.87 20.64 6.21
CA THR A 468 0.43 21.96 5.70
C THR A 468 -0.61 22.61 6.61
#